data_80c818623572446a1007fbaa7b8ec89a
#
_entry.id   80c818623572446a1007fbaa7b8ec89a
#
_cell.length_a   1.000
_cell.length_b   1.000
_cell.length_c   1.000
_cell.angle_alpha   90.00
_cell.angle_beta   90.00
_cell.angle_gamma   90.00
#
_symmetry.space_group_name_H-M   'P 1'
#
loop_
_entity.id
_entity.type
_entity.pdbx_description
1 polymer ?
#
loop_
_entity_poly.entity_id
_entity_poly.type
_entity_poly.pdbx_seq_one_letter_code
_entity_poly.pdbx_strand_id
1 'polypeptide(L)'
;MWDIAECVEEKSDIKKKTLNGVKIKIIGIGKTGNNVINKMTARQDIRADFITVDTERSNLDNSKADTKIFVSSMISYEAVEGLKKQIKKEMEKADMVFIIAEMAERTGAFASAVIAEIAKTMDILTVAVVSSPFKSEASNKIKLAKKGKKKLKHLTDTIIVIPYQKLKELYKENPAINIYEKAEK
;
A
#
# COMPACT_ATOMS: atom_id res chain seq x y z
N MET A 1 -40.98 -12.75 12.12
CA MET A 1 -39.82 -12.22 12.90
C MET A 1 -38.60 -12.88 12.28
N TRP A 2 -37.80 -12.14 11.53
CA TRP A 2 -36.61 -12.69 10.86
C TRP A 2 -35.50 -12.81 11.89
N ASP A 3 -34.90 -13.98 11.99
CA ASP A 3 -33.84 -14.23 12.95
C ASP A 3 -32.50 -13.64 12.44
N ILE A 4 -32.00 -12.64 13.17
CA ILE A 4 -30.76 -11.94 12.82
C ILE A 4 -29.55 -12.88 12.85
N ALA A 5 -29.62 -13.97 13.63
CA ALA A 5 -28.57 -14.98 13.75
C ALA A 5 -28.37 -15.76 12.42
N GLU A 6 -29.45 -16.17 11.76
CA GLU A 6 -29.39 -16.85 10.46
C GLU A 6 -28.78 -15.95 9.36
N CYS A 7 -29.09 -14.65 9.39
CA CYS A 7 -28.54 -13.70 8.41
C CYS A 7 -27.04 -13.42 8.60
N VAL A 8 -26.51 -13.61 9.81
CA VAL A 8 -25.07 -13.45 10.12
C VAL A 8 -24.28 -14.68 9.71
N GLU A 9 -24.82 -15.89 9.87
CA GLU A 9 -24.18 -17.13 9.41
C GLU A 9 -24.10 -17.22 7.88
N GLU A 10 -25.16 -16.85 7.15
CA GLU A 10 -25.13 -16.80 5.69
C GLU A 10 -24.07 -15.79 5.16
N LYS A 11 -23.92 -14.62 5.82
CA LYS A 11 -22.87 -13.66 5.46
C LYS A 11 -21.47 -14.17 5.72
N SER A 12 -21.26 -14.99 6.75
CA SER A 12 -19.96 -15.61 7.04
C SER A 12 -19.58 -16.68 6.03
N ASP A 13 -20.54 -17.45 5.56
CA ASP A 13 -20.33 -18.48 4.54
C ASP A 13 -20.15 -17.90 3.13
N ILE A 14 -20.83 -16.81 2.79
CA ILE A 14 -20.61 -16.08 1.56
C ILE A 14 -19.19 -15.50 1.52
N LYS A 15 -18.69 -14.92 2.62
CA LYS A 15 -17.31 -14.44 2.71
C LYS A 15 -16.27 -15.55 2.58
N LYS A 16 -16.52 -16.74 3.13
CA LYS A 16 -15.64 -17.91 2.98
C LYS A 16 -15.63 -18.47 1.56
N LYS A 17 -16.75 -18.41 0.85
CA LYS A 17 -16.90 -18.99 -0.50
C LYS A 17 -16.32 -18.08 -1.61
N THR A 18 -16.37 -16.76 -1.41
CA THR A 18 -15.97 -15.77 -2.46
C THR A 18 -14.45 -15.55 -2.52
N LEU A 19 -13.67 -15.94 -1.50
CA LEU A 19 -12.22 -15.75 -1.44
C LEU A 19 -11.41 -17.05 -1.60
N ASN A 20 -12.06 -18.19 -1.78
CA ASN A 20 -11.38 -19.46 -2.03
C ASN A 20 -10.85 -19.47 -3.47
N GLY A 21 -9.61 -19.06 -3.64
CA GLY A 21 -8.89 -19.11 -4.90
C GLY A 21 -8.25 -17.78 -5.34
N VAL A 22 -8.74 -16.62 -4.88
CA VAL A 22 -8.17 -15.31 -5.26
C VAL A 22 -6.87 -15.04 -4.48
N LYS A 23 -5.78 -14.84 -5.20
CA LYS A 23 -4.46 -14.53 -4.63
C LYS A 23 -4.24 -13.03 -4.58
N ILE A 24 -4.31 -12.49 -3.38
CA ILE A 24 -4.12 -11.06 -3.11
C ILE A 24 -2.71 -10.83 -2.57
N LYS A 25 -2.01 -9.87 -3.13
CA LYS A 25 -0.74 -9.38 -2.58
C LYS A 25 -0.87 -7.92 -2.15
N ILE A 26 -0.31 -7.62 -0.99
CA ILE A 26 -0.32 -6.26 -0.41
C ILE A 26 1.12 -5.80 -0.27
N ILE A 27 1.49 -4.74 -1.00
CA ILE A 27 2.85 -4.24 -1.10
C ILE A 27 2.93 -2.89 -0.37
N GLY A 28 3.60 -2.88 0.78
CA GLY A 28 3.90 -1.67 1.54
C GLY A 28 5.24 -1.07 1.13
N ILE A 29 5.28 0.22 0.81
CA ILE A 29 6.47 0.91 0.30
C ILE A 29 6.88 2.02 1.24
N GLY A 30 8.16 1.99 1.64
CA GLY A 30 8.74 2.93 2.57
C GLY A 30 8.23 2.74 4.00
N LYS A 31 8.63 3.63 4.91
CA LYS A 31 8.28 3.54 6.33
C LYS A 31 6.77 3.47 6.58
N THR A 32 5.99 4.35 5.94
CA THR A 32 4.53 4.40 6.10
C THR A 32 3.89 3.10 5.60
N GLY A 33 4.27 2.61 4.41
CA GLY A 33 3.77 1.35 3.88
C GLY A 33 4.09 0.16 4.79
N ASN A 34 5.32 0.12 5.33
CA ASN A 34 5.74 -0.93 6.27
C ASN A 34 4.92 -0.90 7.58
N ASN A 35 4.65 0.28 8.12
CA ASN A 35 3.82 0.41 9.33
C ASN A 35 2.40 -0.13 9.10
N VAL A 36 1.81 0.16 7.94
CA VAL A 36 0.49 -0.38 7.57
C VAL A 36 0.54 -1.91 7.48
N ILE A 37 1.53 -2.47 6.79
CA ILE A 37 1.74 -3.93 6.72
C ILE A 37 1.83 -4.54 8.12
N ASN A 38 2.63 -3.97 9.01
CA ASN A 38 2.79 -4.46 10.39
C ASN A 38 1.47 -4.48 11.18
N LYS A 39 0.58 -3.52 10.93
CA LYS A 39 -0.75 -3.49 11.54
C LYS A 39 -1.70 -4.50 10.90
N MET A 40 -1.61 -4.69 9.59
CA MET A 40 -2.46 -5.64 8.87
C MET A 40 -2.08 -7.09 9.17
N THR A 41 -0.79 -7.42 9.27
CA THR A 41 -0.32 -8.77 9.65
C THR A 41 -0.73 -9.19 11.06
N ALA A 42 -1.02 -8.24 11.95
CA ALA A 42 -1.56 -8.51 13.27
C ALA A 42 -3.04 -8.95 13.25
N ARG A 43 -3.73 -8.77 12.12
CA ARG A 43 -5.14 -9.13 11.93
C ARG A 43 -5.23 -10.52 11.31
N GLN A 44 -5.96 -11.42 11.98
CA GLN A 44 -6.12 -12.82 11.53
C GLN A 44 -7.17 -13.00 10.42
N ASP A 45 -7.95 -11.96 10.13
CA ASP A 45 -9.05 -11.97 9.15
C ASP A 45 -8.59 -11.58 7.72
N ILE A 46 -7.34 -11.12 7.54
CA ILE A 46 -6.80 -10.74 6.24
C ILE A 46 -6.02 -11.90 5.63
N ARG A 47 -6.52 -12.40 4.49
CA ARG A 47 -5.83 -13.45 3.71
C ARG A 47 -5.15 -12.81 2.50
N ALA A 48 -3.89 -12.47 2.65
CA ALA A 48 -3.05 -11.91 1.59
C ALA A 48 -1.59 -12.20 1.89
N ASP A 49 -0.74 -12.21 0.88
CA ASP A 49 0.71 -12.24 1.03
C ASP A 49 1.20 -10.79 1.19
N PHE A 50 1.99 -10.55 2.21
CA PHE A 50 2.50 -9.22 2.52
C PHE A 50 3.94 -9.04 2.05
N ILE A 51 4.17 -7.97 1.30
CA ILE A 51 5.48 -7.62 0.76
C ILE A 51 5.83 -6.20 1.24
N THR A 52 7.07 -5.98 1.67
CA THR A 52 7.58 -4.63 1.92
C THR A 52 8.76 -4.30 1.02
N VAL A 53 8.80 -3.06 0.56
CA VAL A 53 9.86 -2.50 -0.27
C VAL A 53 10.38 -1.22 0.39
N ASP A 54 11.66 -1.15 0.72
CA ASP A 54 12.25 0.04 1.31
C ASP A 54 13.71 0.25 0.88
N THR A 55 14.17 1.49 1.00
CA THR A 55 15.56 1.90 0.83
C THR A 55 16.32 1.94 2.17
N GLU A 56 15.62 1.80 3.29
CA GLU A 56 16.15 1.78 4.66
C GLU A 56 16.07 0.36 5.24
N ARG A 57 17.23 -0.26 5.52
CA ARG A 57 17.29 -1.62 6.08
C ARG A 57 16.59 -1.73 7.43
N SER A 58 16.74 -0.72 8.29
CA SER A 58 16.08 -0.68 9.60
C SER A 58 14.56 -0.79 9.55
N ASN A 59 13.93 -0.23 8.52
CA ASN A 59 12.49 -0.38 8.32
C ASN A 59 12.13 -1.83 7.94
N LEU A 60 12.95 -2.47 7.09
CA LEU A 60 12.75 -3.86 6.69
C LEU A 60 13.00 -4.84 7.83
N ASP A 61 14.00 -4.58 8.68
CA ASP A 61 14.30 -5.42 9.85
C ASP A 61 13.10 -5.46 10.80
N ASN A 62 12.41 -4.32 10.96
CA ASN A 62 11.21 -4.19 11.78
C ASN A 62 9.91 -4.63 11.08
N SER A 63 10.00 -5.06 9.83
CA SER A 63 8.82 -5.51 9.06
C SER A 63 8.37 -6.89 9.48
N LYS A 64 7.04 -7.08 9.50
CA LYS A 64 6.36 -8.37 9.68
C LYS A 64 5.86 -8.95 8.35
N ALA A 65 6.25 -8.38 7.21
CA ALA A 65 5.89 -8.89 5.90
C ALA A 65 6.52 -10.26 5.62
N ASP A 66 5.83 -11.07 4.81
CA ASP A 66 6.32 -12.39 4.35
C ASP A 66 7.56 -12.23 3.47
N THR A 67 7.57 -11.20 2.62
CA THR A 67 8.71 -10.86 1.75
C THR A 67 9.18 -9.44 2.00
N LYS A 68 10.50 -9.27 2.11
CA LYS A 68 11.16 -7.98 2.34
C LYS A 68 12.14 -7.69 1.22
N ILE A 69 11.95 -6.58 0.50
CA ILE A 69 12.76 -6.20 -0.65
C ILE A 69 13.51 -4.92 -0.34
N PHE A 70 14.83 -5.03 -0.25
CA PHE A 70 15.72 -3.89 -0.10
C PHE A 70 16.10 -3.33 -1.46
N VAL A 71 16.00 -2.01 -1.62
CA VAL A 71 16.41 -1.30 -2.83
C VAL A 71 17.44 -0.24 -2.44
N SER A 72 18.67 -0.38 -2.91
CA SER A 72 19.78 0.51 -2.52
C SER A 72 19.57 1.97 -2.93
N SER A 73 18.80 2.23 -4.00
CA SER A 73 18.48 3.56 -4.49
C SER A 73 17.30 3.52 -5.46
N MET A 74 16.46 4.54 -5.44
CA MET A 74 15.39 4.74 -6.43
C MET A 74 15.83 5.58 -7.64
N ILE A 75 17.12 5.89 -7.73
CA ILE A 75 17.68 6.74 -8.79
C ILE A 75 18.59 5.92 -9.72
N SER A 76 19.25 4.88 -9.20
CA SER A 76 20.11 4.00 -9.98
C SER A 76 19.28 3.09 -10.89
N TYR A 77 19.68 2.98 -12.15
CA TYR A 77 19.07 2.11 -13.13
C TYR A 77 19.12 0.64 -12.66
N GLU A 78 20.27 0.19 -12.17
CA GLU A 78 20.49 -1.18 -11.70
C GLU A 78 19.58 -1.53 -10.51
N ALA A 79 19.40 -0.58 -9.57
CA ALA A 79 18.51 -0.77 -8.43
C ALA A 79 17.04 -0.89 -8.86
N VAL A 80 16.62 -0.08 -9.84
CA VAL A 80 15.25 -0.13 -10.38
C VAL A 80 15.01 -1.42 -11.15
N GLU A 81 15.96 -1.85 -11.98
CA GLU A 81 15.87 -3.14 -12.70
C GLU A 81 15.90 -4.34 -11.73
N GLY A 82 16.73 -4.26 -10.68
CA GLY A 82 16.75 -5.26 -9.62
C GLY A 82 15.40 -5.37 -8.90
N LEU A 83 14.77 -4.24 -8.58
CA LEU A 83 13.42 -4.19 -8.01
C LEU A 83 12.40 -4.80 -8.98
N LYS A 84 12.43 -4.43 -10.26
CA LYS A 84 11.52 -4.97 -11.27
C LYS A 84 11.57 -6.49 -11.32
N LYS A 85 12.78 -7.07 -11.34
CA LYS A 85 12.98 -8.51 -11.38
C LYS A 85 12.40 -9.21 -10.14
N GLN A 86 12.66 -8.66 -8.95
CA GLN A 86 12.16 -9.23 -7.70
C GLN A 86 10.64 -9.13 -7.60
N ILE A 87 10.08 -7.94 -7.86
CA ILE A 87 8.63 -7.71 -7.81
C ILE A 87 7.90 -8.60 -8.82
N LYS A 88 8.40 -8.72 -10.05
CA LYS A 88 7.78 -9.60 -11.06
C LYS A 88 7.65 -11.03 -10.54
N LYS A 89 8.71 -11.56 -9.91
CA LYS A 89 8.71 -12.90 -9.31
C LYS A 89 7.68 -13.02 -8.18
N GLU A 90 7.66 -12.04 -7.28
CA GLU A 90 6.72 -12.05 -6.14
C GLU A 90 5.26 -11.88 -6.57
N MET A 91 5.01 -11.24 -7.71
CA MET A 91 3.66 -11.04 -8.25
C MET A 91 3.18 -12.20 -9.13
N GLU A 92 4.01 -13.22 -9.38
CA GLU A 92 3.57 -14.40 -10.12
C GLU A 92 2.34 -15.04 -9.45
N LYS A 93 1.33 -15.33 -10.28
CA LYS A 93 0.04 -15.91 -9.84
C LYS A 93 -0.80 -15.02 -8.93
N ALA A 94 -0.51 -13.72 -8.82
CA ALA A 94 -1.40 -12.79 -8.14
C ALA A 94 -2.58 -12.43 -9.05
N ASP A 95 -3.78 -12.44 -8.49
CA ASP A 95 -4.99 -11.97 -9.19
C ASP A 95 -5.21 -10.48 -8.91
N MET A 96 -4.76 -10.00 -7.74
CA MET A 96 -4.94 -8.62 -7.30
C MET A 96 -3.76 -8.13 -6.47
N VAL A 97 -3.38 -6.87 -6.68
CA VAL A 97 -2.30 -6.21 -5.93
C VAL A 97 -2.80 -4.90 -5.32
N PHE A 98 -2.56 -4.72 -4.03
CA PHE A 98 -2.66 -3.45 -3.35
C PHE A 98 -1.27 -2.82 -3.18
N ILE A 99 -1.12 -1.56 -3.57
CA ILE A 99 0.11 -0.79 -3.40
C ILE A 99 -0.14 0.30 -2.35
N ILE A 100 0.56 0.23 -1.22
CA ILE A 100 0.43 1.18 -0.12
C ILE A 100 1.68 2.04 -0.03
N ALA A 101 1.56 3.36 -0.21
CA ALA A 101 2.71 4.25 -0.24
C ALA A 101 2.39 5.67 0.19
N GLU A 102 3.40 6.35 0.74
CA GLU A 102 3.36 7.78 0.99
C GLU A 102 3.95 8.55 -0.20
N MET A 103 3.16 9.42 -0.80
CA MET A 103 3.58 10.14 -2.01
C MET A 103 4.53 11.31 -1.75
N ALA A 104 4.65 11.77 -0.50
CA ALA A 104 5.62 12.79 -0.11
C ALA A 104 7.05 12.25 0.02
N GLU A 105 7.21 10.93 0.07
CA GLU A 105 8.48 10.23 0.17
C GLU A 105 8.97 9.76 -1.20
N ARG A 106 10.30 9.85 -1.44
CA ARG A 106 10.90 9.45 -2.73
C ARG A 106 10.67 7.96 -2.99
N THR A 107 10.96 7.12 -2.01
CA THR A 107 10.77 5.67 -2.11
C THR A 107 9.31 5.35 -2.48
N GLY A 108 8.36 5.95 -1.77
CA GLY A 108 6.93 5.75 -2.03
C GLY A 108 6.51 6.19 -3.44
N ALA A 109 6.90 7.40 -3.85
CA ALA A 109 6.49 7.96 -5.15
C ALA A 109 7.11 7.22 -6.35
N PHE A 110 8.37 6.76 -6.26
CA PHE A 110 9.06 6.10 -7.38
C PHE A 110 8.79 4.59 -7.42
N ALA A 111 8.95 3.88 -6.29
CA ALA A 111 8.75 2.44 -6.27
C ALA A 111 7.30 2.04 -6.57
N SER A 112 6.32 2.81 -6.08
CA SER A 112 4.91 2.54 -6.40
C SER A 112 4.62 2.59 -7.90
N ALA A 113 5.23 3.53 -8.62
CA ALA A 113 5.07 3.64 -10.05
C ALA A 113 5.72 2.48 -10.81
N VAL A 114 6.90 2.03 -10.37
CA VAL A 114 7.58 0.86 -10.96
C VAL A 114 6.77 -0.40 -10.74
N ILE A 115 6.26 -0.61 -9.52
CA ILE A 115 5.45 -1.78 -9.16
C ILE A 115 4.13 -1.79 -9.93
N ALA A 116 3.45 -0.63 -10.02
CA ALA A 116 2.21 -0.51 -10.78
C ALA A 116 2.42 -0.77 -12.29
N GLU A 117 3.55 -0.34 -12.86
CA GLU A 117 3.92 -0.62 -14.25
C GLU A 117 4.08 -2.13 -14.48
N ILE A 118 4.72 -2.84 -13.56
CA ILE A 118 4.88 -4.30 -13.63
C ILE A 118 3.51 -4.98 -13.54
N ALA A 119 2.70 -4.63 -12.54
CA ALA A 119 1.36 -5.18 -12.37
C ALA A 119 0.53 -5.03 -13.65
N LYS A 120 0.57 -3.85 -14.26
CA LYS A 120 -0.10 -3.56 -15.53
C LYS A 120 0.41 -4.45 -16.67
N THR A 121 1.73 -4.68 -16.78
CA THR A 121 2.28 -5.57 -17.82
C THR A 121 1.96 -7.04 -17.62
N MET A 122 1.59 -7.41 -16.37
CA MET A 122 1.17 -8.77 -16.00
C MET A 122 -0.35 -8.95 -15.99
N ASP A 123 -1.11 -7.91 -16.37
CA ASP A 123 -2.58 -7.87 -16.36
C ASP A 123 -3.20 -8.21 -14.99
N ILE A 124 -2.55 -7.71 -13.92
CA ILE A 124 -2.98 -7.91 -12.53
C ILE A 124 -3.83 -6.72 -12.08
N LEU A 125 -5.02 -6.99 -11.54
CA LEU A 125 -5.88 -5.94 -10.98
C LEU A 125 -5.16 -5.18 -9.88
N THR A 126 -4.97 -3.86 -10.06
CA THR A 126 -4.10 -3.05 -9.21
C THR A 126 -4.86 -1.89 -8.54
N VAL A 127 -4.82 -1.86 -7.22
CA VAL A 127 -5.36 -0.77 -6.39
C VAL A 127 -4.22 -0.07 -5.66
N ALA A 128 -4.03 1.23 -5.90
CA ALA A 128 -3.09 2.03 -5.13
C ALA A 128 -3.79 2.79 -4.01
N VAL A 129 -3.33 2.59 -2.77
CA VAL A 129 -3.78 3.34 -1.59
C VAL A 129 -2.62 4.25 -1.15
N VAL A 130 -2.75 5.55 -1.38
CA VAL A 130 -1.63 6.47 -1.22
C VAL A 130 -1.99 7.68 -0.39
N SER A 131 -1.05 8.14 0.44
CA SER A 131 -1.23 9.37 1.19
C SER A 131 -0.86 10.61 0.36
N SER A 132 -1.42 11.74 0.74
CA SER A 132 -1.08 13.05 0.21
C SER A 132 -0.60 13.96 1.34
N PRO A 133 0.51 14.70 1.15
CA PRO A 133 1.10 15.53 2.20
C PRO A 133 0.17 16.66 2.65
N PHE A 134 0.49 17.25 3.80
CA PHE A 134 -0.14 18.47 4.26
C PHE A 134 0.16 19.64 3.31
N LYS A 135 -0.75 20.62 3.27
CA LYS A 135 -0.55 21.86 2.49
C LYS A 135 0.63 22.68 3.00
N SER A 136 0.99 22.53 4.28
CA SER A 136 2.11 23.21 4.95
C SER A 136 3.47 22.53 4.73
N GLU A 137 3.52 21.36 4.09
CA GLU A 137 4.79 20.70 3.81
C GLU A 137 5.58 21.40 2.71
N ALA A 138 6.87 21.08 2.65
CA ALA A 138 7.79 21.70 1.68
C ALA A 138 7.29 21.51 0.23
N SER A 139 7.46 22.56 -0.58
CA SER A 139 6.96 22.62 -1.96
C SER A 139 7.45 21.45 -2.85
N ASN A 140 8.69 20.98 -2.61
CA ASN A 140 9.26 19.82 -3.33
C ASN A 140 8.49 18.51 -3.01
N LYS A 141 8.09 18.28 -1.76
CA LYS A 141 7.26 17.13 -1.35
C LYS A 141 5.88 17.18 -1.99
N ILE A 142 5.24 18.34 -2.00
CA ILE A 142 3.94 18.54 -2.66
C ILE A 142 4.03 18.29 -4.17
N LYS A 143 5.10 18.79 -4.83
CA LYS A 143 5.34 18.55 -6.25
C LYS A 143 5.61 17.08 -6.55
N LEU A 144 6.39 16.39 -5.72
CA LEU A 144 6.67 14.97 -5.82
C LEU A 144 5.37 14.16 -5.72
N ALA A 145 4.55 14.42 -4.71
CA ALA A 145 3.28 13.74 -4.51
C ALA A 145 2.31 13.93 -5.68
N LYS A 146 2.24 15.15 -6.26
CA LYS A 146 1.43 15.42 -7.46
C LYS A 146 1.90 14.59 -8.66
N LYS A 147 3.21 14.53 -8.91
CA LYS A 147 3.80 13.74 -10.01
C LYS A 147 3.55 12.25 -9.82
N GLY A 148 3.80 11.71 -8.61
CA GLY A 148 3.58 10.30 -8.28
C GLY A 148 2.13 9.89 -8.50
N LYS A 149 1.17 10.64 -7.93
CA LYS A 149 -0.26 10.38 -8.10
C LYS A 149 -0.70 10.44 -9.57
N LYS A 150 -0.22 11.43 -10.34
CA LYS A 150 -0.53 11.52 -11.76
C LYS A 150 -0.05 10.27 -12.52
N LYS A 151 1.16 9.78 -12.23
CA LYS A 151 1.71 8.57 -12.86
C LYS A 151 0.91 7.34 -12.48
N LEU A 152 0.60 7.14 -11.18
CA LEU A 152 -0.20 6.02 -10.70
C LEU A 152 -1.59 5.95 -11.35
N LYS A 153 -2.26 7.10 -11.53
CA LYS A 153 -3.58 7.16 -12.16
C LYS A 153 -3.64 6.51 -13.55
N HIS A 154 -2.53 6.46 -14.28
CA HIS A 154 -2.45 5.82 -15.60
C HIS A 154 -1.96 4.37 -15.55
N LEU A 155 -1.44 3.93 -14.41
CA LEU A 155 -0.82 2.61 -14.24
C LEU A 155 -1.67 1.65 -13.40
N THR A 156 -2.65 2.15 -12.66
CA THR A 156 -3.51 1.36 -11.76
C THR A 156 -4.96 1.42 -12.19
N ASP A 157 -5.73 0.39 -11.87
CA ASP A 157 -7.18 0.34 -12.13
C ASP A 157 -7.93 1.29 -11.19
N THR A 158 -7.45 1.41 -9.95
CA THR A 158 -8.03 2.30 -8.94
C THR A 158 -6.92 2.96 -8.11
N ILE A 159 -7.12 4.24 -7.80
CA ILE A 159 -6.28 4.98 -6.85
C ILE A 159 -7.14 5.58 -5.74
N ILE A 160 -6.85 5.22 -4.50
CA ILE A 160 -7.44 5.79 -3.30
C ILE A 160 -6.43 6.75 -2.69
N VAL A 161 -6.81 8.01 -2.56
CA VAL A 161 -5.92 9.04 -2.00
C VAL A 161 -6.40 9.44 -0.61
N ILE A 162 -5.52 9.28 0.39
CA ILE A 162 -5.75 9.69 1.79
C ILE A 162 -5.06 11.04 2.02
N PRO A 163 -5.81 12.18 2.02
CA PRO A 163 -5.21 13.49 2.23
C PRO A 163 -5.02 13.76 3.73
N TYR A 164 -3.79 13.87 4.20
CA TYR A 164 -3.49 14.17 5.61
C TYR A 164 -4.13 15.47 6.10
N GLN A 165 -4.30 16.44 5.22
CA GLN A 165 -5.01 17.68 5.54
C GLN A 165 -6.45 17.43 5.98
N LYS A 166 -7.18 16.51 5.30
CA LYS A 166 -8.55 16.17 5.67
C LYS A 166 -8.62 15.37 6.98
N LEU A 167 -7.68 14.47 7.20
CA LEU A 167 -7.58 13.76 8.48
C LEU A 167 -7.36 14.75 9.64
N LYS A 168 -6.48 15.72 9.47
CA LYS A 168 -6.27 16.78 10.47
C LYS A 168 -7.54 17.56 10.75
N GLU A 169 -8.35 17.85 9.74
CA GLU A 169 -9.62 18.56 9.90
C GLU A 169 -10.65 17.72 10.65
N LEU A 170 -10.72 16.41 10.41
CA LEU A 170 -11.63 15.50 11.10
C LEU A 170 -11.28 15.30 12.58
N TYR A 171 -10.00 15.38 12.93
CA TYR A 171 -9.50 15.15 14.28
C TYR A 171 -9.08 16.43 15.02
N LYS A 172 -9.55 17.61 14.59
CA LYS A 172 -9.19 18.89 15.19
C LYS A 172 -9.47 19.00 16.70
N GLU A 173 -10.51 18.35 17.17
CA GLU A 173 -10.92 18.40 18.58
C GLU A 173 -10.07 17.54 19.51
N ASN A 174 -9.14 16.74 18.97
CA ASN A 174 -8.26 15.90 19.77
C ASN A 174 -6.79 16.10 19.38
N PRO A 175 -6.12 17.11 19.96
CA PRO A 175 -4.74 17.47 19.61
C PRO A 175 -3.71 16.40 19.97
N ALA A 176 -4.05 15.42 20.82
CA ALA A 176 -3.18 14.30 21.16
C ALA A 176 -3.14 13.21 20.07
N ILE A 177 -3.96 13.32 19.02
CA ILE A 177 -3.99 12.32 17.95
C ILE A 177 -2.85 12.57 16.96
N ASN A 178 -1.97 11.61 16.84
CA ASN A 178 -1.00 11.57 15.75
C ASN A 178 -1.71 11.24 14.44
N ILE A 179 -1.82 12.24 13.54
CA ILE A 179 -2.53 12.12 12.26
C ILE A 179 -1.89 11.05 11.36
N TYR A 180 -0.56 10.88 11.42
CA TYR A 180 0.13 9.85 10.65
C TYR A 180 -0.27 8.45 11.13
N GLU A 181 -0.37 8.22 12.44
CA GLU A 181 -0.85 6.93 12.98
C GLU A 181 -2.31 6.64 12.62
N LYS A 182 -3.14 7.67 12.48
CA LYS A 182 -4.55 7.51 12.05
C LYS A 182 -4.68 7.21 10.57
N ALA A 183 -3.80 7.74 9.74
CA ALA A 183 -3.78 7.43 8.32
C ALA A 183 -3.38 5.98 8.01
N GLU A 184 -2.68 5.35 8.96
CA GLU A 184 -2.22 3.96 8.85
C GLU A 184 -3.24 2.93 9.42
N LYS A 185 -4.37 3.37 9.96
CA LYS A 185 -5.46 2.50 10.47
C LYS A 185 -6.52 2.25 9.43
#